data_0d696828ac4ab2b11737fdfe65e1b37c
#
_entry.id   0d696828ac4ab2b11737fdfe65e1b37c
#
_cell.length_a   1.000
_cell.length_b   1.000
_cell.length_c   1.000
_cell.angle_alpha   90.00
_cell.angle_beta   90.00
_cell.angle_gamma   90.00
#
_symmetry.space_group_name_H-M   'P 1'
#
loop_
_entity.id
_entity.type
_entity.pdbx_description
1 polymer ?
#
loop_
_entity_poly.entity_id
_entity_poly.type
_entity_poly.pdbx_seq_one_letter_code
_entity_poly.pdbx_strand_id
1 'polypeptide(L)'
;MGLSTPLSFVPHSNLPYSDDMTFVQRIYNTFITSYDSFFRRISYIRGQNKLAKKYFSKVIIGEVPHVTEMEKRISVMLVNSHKAFDKPRPKMPGMIDIGGSHVKPPDGIKNEAVSVREIKIL
;
A
#
# COMPACT_ATOMS: atom_id res chain seq x y z
N MET A 1 -10.39 9.12 -0.78
CA MET A 1 -9.06 9.67 -0.44
C MET A 1 -8.62 10.59 -1.57
N GLY A 2 -8.11 11.78 -1.25
CA GLY A 2 -7.85 12.84 -2.23
C GLY A 2 -6.39 13.01 -2.65
N LEU A 3 -5.46 12.13 -2.23
CA LEU A 3 -4.07 12.25 -2.61
C LEU A 3 -3.82 11.59 -3.97
N SER A 4 -3.36 12.37 -4.94
CA SER A 4 -2.89 11.83 -6.22
C SER A 4 -1.47 11.29 -6.07
N THR A 5 -1.19 10.15 -6.70
CA THR A 5 0.16 9.60 -6.74
C THR A 5 1.06 10.47 -7.61
N PRO A 6 2.19 10.99 -7.09
CA PRO A 6 3.10 11.78 -7.90
C PRO A 6 3.87 10.88 -8.88
N LEU A 7 3.45 10.90 -10.14
CA LEU A 7 3.97 10.04 -11.22
C LEU A 7 5.44 10.29 -11.58
N SER A 8 5.98 11.43 -11.14
CA SER A 8 7.36 11.83 -11.43
C SER A 8 8.43 11.03 -10.70
N PHE A 9 8.11 10.51 -9.50
CA PHE A 9 9.06 9.77 -8.67
C PHE A 9 8.47 8.54 -7.96
N VAL A 10 7.16 8.30 -8.10
CA VAL A 10 6.53 7.07 -7.58
C VAL A 10 6.27 6.13 -8.75
N PRO A 11 7.02 5.02 -8.87
CA PRO A 11 6.78 4.05 -9.92
C PRO A 11 5.51 3.25 -9.66
N HIS A 12 4.86 2.83 -10.73
CA HIS A 12 3.73 1.92 -10.66
C HIS A 12 4.18 0.56 -10.08
N SER A 13 3.35 -0.07 -9.25
CA SER A 13 3.70 -1.31 -8.54
C SER A 13 4.11 -2.48 -9.44
N ASN A 14 3.67 -2.48 -10.68
CA ASN A 14 3.99 -3.52 -11.67
C ASN A 14 5.24 -3.20 -12.50
N LEU A 15 5.92 -2.08 -12.24
CA LEU A 15 7.13 -1.71 -12.95
C LEU A 15 8.37 -1.90 -12.08
N PRO A 16 9.46 -2.46 -12.61
CA PRO A 16 10.70 -2.69 -11.88
C PRO A 16 11.57 -1.42 -11.83
N TYR A 17 10.94 -0.25 -11.58
CA TYR A 17 11.63 1.03 -11.51
C TYR A 17 11.85 1.47 -10.08
N SER A 18 12.93 2.20 -9.85
CA SER A 18 13.18 2.92 -8.59
C SER A 18 12.59 4.34 -8.68
N ASP A 19 12.63 5.07 -7.56
CA ASP A 19 12.14 6.46 -7.52
C ASP A 19 12.98 7.41 -8.41
N ASP A 20 14.24 7.02 -8.72
CA ASP A 20 15.14 7.75 -9.63
C ASP A 20 14.92 7.32 -11.09
N MET A 21 13.75 7.59 -11.61
CA MET A 21 13.39 7.25 -12.98
C MET A 21 14.00 8.22 -13.99
N THR A 22 14.55 7.69 -15.10
CA THR A 22 14.90 8.47 -16.27
C THR A 22 13.65 9.08 -16.93
N PHE A 23 13.85 10.04 -17.83
CA PHE A 23 12.75 10.69 -18.52
C PHE A 23 11.85 9.71 -19.29
N VAL A 24 12.44 8.74 -19.98
CA VAL A 24 11.69 7.70 -20.72
C VAL A 24 10.90 6.81 -19.76
N GLN A 25 11.50 6.42 -18.65
CA GLN A 25 10.82 5.62 -17.62
C GLN A 25 9.63 6.37 -16.99
N ARG A 26 9.74 7.69 -16.79
CA ARG A 26 8.62 8.52 -16.30
C ARG A 26 7.47 8.58 -17.29
N ILE A 27 7.76 8.71 -18.59
CA ILE A 27 6.73 8.67 -19.62
C ILE A 27 6.01 7.32 -19.60
N TYR A 28 6.78 6.23 -19.57
CA TYR A 28 6.20 4.88 -19.52
C TYR A 28 5.40 4.64 -18.25
N ASN A 29 5.93 5.08 -17.09
CA ASN A 29 5.21 5.04 -15.81
C ASN A 29 3.87 5.77 -15.86
N THR A 30 3.86 6.97 -16.43
CA THR A 30 2.64 7.78 -16.58
C THR A 30 1.62 7.07 -17.48
N PHE A 31 2.08 6.49 -18.59
CA PHE A 31 1.21 5.75 -19.51
C PHE A 31 0.59 4.53 -18.83
N ILE A 32 1.39 3.69 -18.18
CA ILE A 32 0.90 2.49 -17.49
C ILE A 32 -0.05 2.85 -16.36
N THR A 33 0.27 3.85 -15.55
CA THR A 33 -0.59 4.28 -14.44
C THR A 33 -1.92 4.84 -14.92
N SER A 34 -1.91 5.59 -16.03
CA SER A 34 -3.13 6.12 -16.64
C SER A 34 -4.00 5.00 -17.22
N TYR A 35 -3.38 4.04 -17.91
CA TYR A 35 -4.04 2.87 -18.44
C TYR A 35 -4.68 2.02 -17.34
N ASP A 36 -3.94 1.72 -16.29
CA ASP A 36 -4.45 0.95 -15.14
C ASP A 36 -5.62 1.66 -14.45
N SER A 37 -5.50 2.96 -14.23
CA SER A 37 -6.56 3.79 -13.64
C SER A 37 -7.84 3.78 -14.49
N PHE A 38 -7.69 3.86 -15.81
CA PHE A 38 -8.81 3.79 -16.76
C PHE A 38 -9.48 2.41 -16.73
N PHE A 39 -8.68 1.34 -16.81
CA PHE A 39 -9.17 -0.03 -16.78
C PHE A 39 -9.86 -0.35 -15.44
N ARG A 40 -9.24 0.07 -14.33
CA ARG A 40 -9.82 -0.06 -12.98
C ARG A 40 -11.20 0.59 -12.93
N ARG A 41 -11.36 1.80 -13.46
CA ARG A 41 -12.62 2.55 -13.41
C ARG A 41 -13.72 1.87 -14.22
N ILE A 42 -13.40 1.32 -15.40
CA ILE A 42 -14.40 0.77 -16.32
C ILE A 42 -14.75 -0.68 -15.99
N SER A 43 -13.76 -1.53 -15.74
CA SER A 43 -13.96 -2.97 -15.59
C SER A 43 -13.99 -3.40 -14.14
N TYR A 44 -12.94 -3.11 -13.40
CA TYR A 44 -12.75 -3.59 -12.03
C TYR A 44 -13.84 -3.09 -11.06
N ILE A 45 -14.11 -1.79 -11.04
CA ILE A 45 -15.10 -1.19 -10.14
C ILE A 45 -16.51 -1.72 -10.42
N ARG A 46 -16.86 -1.97 -11.69
CA ARG A 46 -18.17 -2.57 -12.04
C ARG A 46 -18.31 -3.98 -11.48
N GLY A 47 -17.27 -4.79 -11.58
CA GLY A 47 -17.23 -6.14 -11.00
C GLY A 47 -17.37 -6.10 -9.47
N GLN A 48 -16.60 -5.24 -8.82
CA GLN A 48 -16.64 -5.06 -7.36
C GLN A 48 -18.02 -4.60 -6.87
N ASN A 49 -18.69 -3.70 -7.59
CA ASN A 49 -20.04 -3.28 -7.23
C ASN A 49 -21.06 -4.42 -7.29
N LYS A 50 -20.97 -5.30 -8.29
CA LYS A 50 -21.85 -6.48 -8.37
C LYS A 50 -21.64 -7.41 -7.19
N LEU A 51 -20.38 -7.65 -6.82
CA LEU A 51 -20.02 -8.48 -5.66
C LEU A 51 -20.47 -7.82 -4.35
N ALA A 52 -20.22 -6.53 -4.17
CA ALA A 52 -20.65 -5.78 -3.00
C ALA A 52 -22.17 -5.89 -2.82
N LYS A 53 -22.95 -5.63 -3.85
CA LYS A 53 -24.41 -5.77 -3.81
C LYS A 53 -24.84 -7.20 -3.46
N LYS A 54 -24.19 -8.21 -4.05
CA LYS A 54 -24.53 -9.62 -3.82
C LYS A 54 -24.32 -10.06 -2.36
N TYR A 55 -23.24 -9.63 -1.73
CA TYR A 55 -22.87 -10.11 -0.39
C TYR A 55 -23.35 -9.20 0.72
N PHE A 56 -23.30 -7.89 0.56
CA PHE A 56 -23.66 -6.95 1.61
C PHE A 56 -25.15 -6.64 1.68
N SER A 57 -25.93 -6.86 0.60
CA SER A 57 -27.38 -6.66 0.64
C SER A 57 -28.11 -7.51 1.70
N LYS A 58 -27.49 -8.60 2.15
CA LYS A 58 -28.04 -9.46 3.20
C LYS A 58 -27.77 -8.96 4.62
N VAL A 59 -26.83 -8.05 4.78
CA VAL A 59 -26.33 -7.59 6.09
C VAL A 59 -26.70 -6.14 6.34
N ILE A 60 -26.74 -5.32 5.30
CA ILE A 60 -27.03 -3.88 5.39
C ILE A 60 -28.52 -3.67 5.20
N ILE A 61 -29.12 -2.96 6.18
CA ILE A 61 -30.50 -2.49 6.08
C ILE A 61 -30.48 -1.24 5.19
N GLY A 62 -30.95 -1.35 3.96
CA GLY A 62 -30.98 -0.28 2.98
C GLY A 62 -30.22 -0.58 1.70
N GLU A 63 -30.01 0.44 0.88
CA GLU A 63 -29.27 0.29 -0.38
C GLU A 63 -27.78 0.25 -0.15
N VAL A 64 -27.09 -0.75 -0.75
CA VAL A 64 -25.61 -0.86 -0.68
C VAL A 64 -25.00 0.27 -1.49
N PRO A 65 -24.20 1.17 -0.87
CA PRO A 65 -23.60 2.27 -1.58
C PRO A 65 -22.58 1.78 -2.61
N HIS A 66 -22.31 2.62 -3.61
CA HIS A 66 -21.30 2.32 -4.63
C HIS A 66 -19.91 2.18 -4.01
N VAL A 67 -19.11 1.20 -4.49
CA VAL A 67 -17.75 0.93 -3.94
C VAL A 67 -16.89 2.20 -3.90
N THR A 68 -16.95 3.03 -4.94
CA THR A 68 -16.23 4.31 -4.98
C THR A 68 -16.66 5.29 -3.86
N GLU A 69 -17.91 5.21 -3.41
CA GLU A 69 -18.40 6.01 -2.30
C GLU A 69 -17.89 5.47 -0.96
N MET A 70 -17.89 4.15 -0.81
CA MET A 70 -17.29 3.49 0.35
C MET A 70 -15.80 3.82 0.48
N GLU A 71 -15.05 3.80 -0.62
CA GLU A 71 -13.62 4.20 -0.64
C GLU A 71 -13.40 5.64 -0.15
N LYS A 72 -14.31 6.57 -0.46
CA LYS A 72 -14.21 7.96 0.01
C LYS A 72 -14.48 8.13 1.52
N ARG A 73 -15.21 7.22 2.11
CA ARG A 73 -15.58 7.24 3.54
C ARG A 73 -14.55 6.59 4.46
N ILE A 74 -13.43 6.09 3.92
CA ILE A 74 -12.36 5.50 4.73
C ILE A 74 -11.73 6.59 5.58
N SER A 75 -11.83 6.46 6.91
CA SER A 75 -11.28 7.42 7.88
C SER A 75 -9.83 7.10 8.23
N VAL A 76 -9.50 5.81 8.33
CA VAL A 76 -8.16 5.34 8.72
C VAL A 76 -7.71 4.22 7.79
N MET A 77 -6.44 4.26 7.39
CA MET A 77 -5.79 3.21 6.63
C MET A 77 -4.54 2.74 7.37
N LEU A 78 -4.50 1.48 7.75
CA LEU A 78 -3.33 0.85 8.34
C LEU A 78 -2.43 0.31 7.21
N VAL A 79 -1.19 0.77 7.17
CA VAL A 79 -0.24 0.39 6.12
C VAL A 79 0.91 -0.40 6.76
N ASN A 80 1.15 -1.59 6.24
CA ASN A 80 2.28 -2.40 6.71
C ASN A 80 3.60 -1.89 6.11
N SER A 81 4.00 -0.69 6.52
CA SER A 81 5.26 -0.05 6.17
C SER A 81 5.99 0.40 7.41
N HIS A 82 7.31 0.48 7.34
CA HIS A 82 8.16 0.96 8.44
C HIS A 82 9.14 1.99 7.92
N LYS A 83 9.29 3.10 8.65
CA LYS A 83 10.12 4.26 8.25
C LYS A 83 11.58 3.92 7.94
N ALA A 84 12.11 2.83 8.52
CA ALA A 84 13.49 2.40 8.28
C ALA A 84 13.70 1.74 6.91
N PHE A 85 12.64 1.22 6.30
CA PHE A 85 12.72 0.48 5.03
C PHE A 85 11.99 1.18 3.89
N ASP A 86 11.07 2.09 4.22
CA ASP A 86 10.22 2.75 3.25
C ASP A 86 10.83 4.09 2.82
N LYS A 87 10.74 4.39 1.53
CA LYS A 87 11.15 5.70 1.03
C LYS A 87 10.13 6.78 1.41
N PRO A 88 10.56 8.02 1.66
CA PRO A 88 9.66 9.09 2.04
C PRO A 88 8.66 9.38 0.92
N ARG A 89 7.38 9.17 1.20
CA ARG A 89 6.26 9.45 0.28
C ARG A 89 5.23 10.33 0.97
N PRO A 90 4.52 11.19 0.22
CA PRO A 90 3.41 11.94 0.76
C PRO A 90 2.35 10.98 1.33
N LYS A 91 1.98 11.16 2.59
CA LYS A 91 0.96 10.36 3.27
C LYS A 91 -0.18 11.26 3.73
N MET A 92 -1.39 10.70 3.76
CA MET A 92 -2.55 11.41 4.32
C MET A 92 -2.56 11.28 5.84
N PRO A 93 -3.17 12.23 6.58
CA PRO A 93 -3.23 12.17 8.04
C PRO A 93 -3.87 10.89 8.59
N GLY A 94 -4.79 10.28 7.86
CA GLY A 94 -5.43 9.01 8.24
C GLY A 94 -4.64 7.75 7.90
N MET A 95 -3.42 7.86 7.36
CA MET A 95 -2.56 6.71 7.06
C MET A 95 -1.59 6.48 8.23
N ILE A 96 -1.70 5.32 8.86
CA ILE A 96 -0.89 4.92 10.02
C ILE A 96 0.01 3.75 9.61
N ASP A 97 1.31 3.91 9.77
CA ASP A 97 2.27 2.84 9.54
C ASP A 97 2.28 1.89 10.73
N ILE A 98 2.03 0.61 10.48
CA ILE A 98 2.02 -0.47 11.47
C ILE A 98 3.08 -1.54 11.18
N GLY A 99 4.10 -1.20 10.39
CA GLY A 99 5.16 -2.13 10.05
C GLY A 99 5.84 -2.70 11.28
N GLY A 100 6.05 -4.01 11.28
CA GLY A 100 6.64 -4.71 12.40
C GLY A 100 5.69 -5.11 13.52
N SER A 101 4.39 -4.85 13.43
CA SER A 101 3.40 -5.23 14.45
C SER A 101 3.32 -6.76 14.71
N HIS A 102 3.76 -7.56 13.75
CA HIS A 102 3.83 -9.03 13.84
C HIS A 102 5.17 -9.55 14.36
N VAL A 103 6.18 -8.69 14.50
CA VAL A 103 7.52 -9.08 14.93
C VAL A 103 7.51 -9.29 16.45
N LYS A 104 7.77 -10.52 16.86
CA LYS A 104 7.98 -10.84 18.27
C LYS A 104 9.41 -10.46 18.70
N PRO A 105 9.63 -10.07 19.96
CA PRO A 105 10.99 -9.94 20.48
C PRO A 105 11.79 -11.21 20.18
N PRO A 106 13.06 -11.12 19.77
CA PRO A 106 13.87 -12.30 19.52
C PRO A 106 13.96 -13.12 20.82
N ASP A 107 13.64 -14.40 20.74
CA ASP A 107 13.98 -15.34 21.80
C ASP A 107 15.50 -15.30 21.96
N GLY A 108 15.99 -15.15 23.21
CA GLY A 108 17.42 -15.07 23.47
C GLY A 108 18.17 -16.19 22.77
N ILE A 109 19.29 -15.88 22.16
CA ILE A 109 20.13 -16.83 21.44
C ILE A 109 20.59 -17.92 22.42
N LYS A 110 19.96 -19.10 22.33
CA LYS A 110 20.26 -20.24 23.23
C LYS A 110 21.55 -20.99 22.87
N ASN A 111 22.25 -20.59 21.81
CA ASN A 111 23.49 -21.25 21.38
C ASN A 111 24.71 -20.54 22.00
N GLU A 112 25.37 -21.18 22.95
CA GLU A 112 26.64 -20.74 23.56
C GLU A 112 27.72 -20.37 22.51
N ALA A 113 27.75 -21.02 21.36
CA ALA A 113 28.71 -20.74 20.29
C ALA A 113 28.54 -19.33 19.64
N VAL A 114 27.38 -18.69 19.78
CA VAL A 114 27.12 -17.34 19.23
C VAL A 114 27.28 -16.28 20.29
N SER A 115 27.08 -16.57 21.58
CA SER A 115 27.23 -15.63 22.68
C SER A 115 28.68 -15.18 22.90
N VAL A 116 29.67 -15.97 22.44
CA VAL A 116 31.11 -15.66 22.58
C VAL A 116 31.63 -14.64 21.55
N ARG A 117 30.80 -14.26 20.54
CA ARG A 117 31.14 -13.22 19.56
C ARG A 117 30.50 -11.86 19.86
N GLU A 118 30.32 -11.52 21.12
CA GLU A 118 30.24 -10.10 21.46
C GLU A 118 31.61 -9.49 21.23
N ILE A 119 31.76 -8.94 20.05
CA ILE A 119 32.94 -8.20 19.62
C ILE A 119 33.18 -7.10 20.66
N LYS A 120 34.23 -7.23 21.42
CA LYS A 120 34.89 -6.10 22.10
C LYS A 120 35.32 -5.12 21.00
N ILE A 121 34.47 -4.13 20.71
CA ILE A 121 34.89 -2.92 20.05
C ILE A 121 35.33 -1.96 21.17
N LEU A 122 36.64 -1.93 21.38
CA LEU A 122 37.34 -0.85 22.10
C LEU A 122 37.45 0.34 21.16
#